data_37b0ac3c7039348cf21c5db0042e6ba9
#
_entry.id   37b0ac3c7039348cf21c5db0042e6ba9
#
_cell.length_a   1.000
_cell.length_b   1.000
_cell.length_c   1.000
_cell.angle_alpha   90.00
_cell.angle_beta   90.00
_cell.angle_gamma   90.00
#
_symmetry.space_group_name_H-M   'P 1'
#
loop_
_entity.id
_entity.type
_entity.pdbx_description
1 polymer ?
#
loop_
_entity_poly.entity_id
_entity_poly.type
_entity_poly.pdbx_seq_one_letter_code
_entity_poly.pdbx_strand_id
1 'polypeptide(L)'
;LGIIGGGVIGCERASAFSAFGSKVTIVEAMDRVVSMLDKDISAEVDKTLKKGGASVNCGRKVLEIKDNGGHPVIVTDNGEFEVDKVLLSIGRAADLGCLGKLADQIKTERGKIVVDDTMKTSVDNIYACGDINGRIMLAHSAFKMGEVAAENAVKGTAVKCDLSYVPSCLYLSPEAASVGLTEEKAKEAHPEGVRIGKFNMAANGRSVASGETTGFIKVIADNKYGQILGVHMVGGVASEMIAEAVALMPMEIT
;
A
#
# COMPACT_ATOMS: atom_id res chain seq x y z
N LEU A 1 -20.69 10.59 1.64
CA LEU A 1 -19.86 9.66 2.40
C LEU A 1 -18.56 10.35 2.79
N GLY A 2 -18.25 10.43 4.11
CA GLY A 2 -16.95 10.85 4.61
C GLY A 2 -16.04 9.66 4.83
N ILE A 3 -14.80 9.74 4.35
CA ILE A 3 -13.77 8.70 4.54
C ILE A 3 -12.63 9.31 5.34
N ILE A 4 -12.37 8.76 6.53
CA ILE A 4 -11.25 9.15 7.37
C ILE A 4 -10.09 8.19 7.10
N GLY A 5 -9.00 8.74 6.52
CA GLY A 5 -7.82 8.02 6.06
C GLY A 5 -7.76 7.88 4.55
N GLY A 6 -6.74 8.47 3.95
CA GLY A 6 -6.42 8.44 2.51
C GLY A 6 -5.38 7.36 2.15
N GLY A 7 -5.30 6.28 2.92
CA GLY A 7 -4.50 5.10 2.58
C GLY A 7 -5.13 4.27 1.46
N VAL A 8 -4.56 3.08 1.17
CA VAL A 8 -5.02 2.16 0.11
C VAL A 8 -6.53 1.92 0.20
N ILE A 9 -7.01 1.44 1.35
CA ILE A 9 -8.43 1.10 1.55
C ILE A 9 -9.32 2.34 1.36
N GLY A 10 -8.93 3.48 1.92
CA GLY A 10 -9.69 4.73 1.80
C GLY A 10 -9.84 5.19 0.35
N CYS A 11 -8.75 5.15 -0.43
CA CYS A 11 -8.76 5.53 -1.83
C CYS A 11 -9.57 4.56 -2.70
N GLU A 12 -9.45 3.25 -2.49
CA GLU A 12 -10.23 2.25 -3.20
C GLU A 12 -11.73 2.40 -2.94
N ARG A 13 -12.12 2.59 -1.67
CA ARG A 13 -13.53 2.85 -1.31
C ARG A 13 -14.02 4.17 -1.87
N ALA A 14 -13.20 5.21 -1.86
CA ALA A 14 -13.55 6.48 -2.48
C ALA A 14 -13.82 6.33 -3.97
N SER A 15 -12.97 5.62 -4.71
CA SER A 15 -13.15 5.34 -6.13
C SER A 15 -14.45 4.58 -6.38
N ALA A 16 -14.69 3.48 -5.64
CA ALA A 16 -15.88 2.65 -5.81
C ALA A 16 -17.18 3.43 -5.50
N PHE A 17 -17.24 4.13 -4.37
CA PHE A 17 -18.46 4.87 -3.99
C PHE A 17 -18.70 6.09 -4.87
N SER A 18 -17.65 6.75 -5.37
CA SER A 18 -17.80 7.81 -6.38
C SER A 18 -18.39 7.25 -7.69
N ALA A 19 -17.94 6.07 -8.12
CA ALA A 19 -18.49 5.41 -9.31
C ALA A 19 -19.96 5.02 -9.14
N PHE A 20 -20.41 4.73 -7.90
CA PHE A 20 -21.83 4.51 -7.58
C PHE A 20 -22.65 5.83 -7.47
N GLY A 21 -22.05 6.99 -7.72
CA GLY A 21 -22.71 8.29 -7.66
C GLY A 21 -22.76 8.93 -6.28
N SER A 22 -22.06 8.39 -5.28
CA SER A 22 -21.97 9.02 -3.96
C SER A 22 -21.07 10.25 -4.02
N LYS A 23 -21.46 11.34 -3.33
CA LYS A 23 -20.55 12.41 -2.97
C LYS A 23 -19.55 11.90 -1.93
N VAL A 24 -18.26 11.82 -2.27
CA VAL A 24 -17.21 11.31 -1.39
C VAL A 24 -16.29 12.44 -0.94
N THR A 25 -16.01 12.49 0.37
CA THR A 25 -15.02 13.40 0.97
C THR A 25 -14.00 12.56 1.71
N ILE A 26 -12.73 12.61 1.29
CA ILE A 26 -11.60 12.01 2.00
C ILE A 26 -10.98 13.06 2.91
N VAL A 27 -10.70 12.68 4.16
CA VAL A 27 -9.96 13.46 5.15
C VAL A 27 -8.73 12.67 5.55
N GLU A 28 -7.55 13.19 5.23
CA GLU A 28 -6.25 12.53 5.46
C GLU A 28 -5.34 13.45 6.29
N ALA A 29 -4.73 12.87 7.33
CA ALA A 29 -3.83 13.60 8.23
C ALA A 29 -2.46 13.89 7.58
N MET A 30 -2.00 13.01 6.69
CA MET A 30 -0.75 13.19 5.96
C MET A 30 -0.90 14.26 4.88
N ASP A 31 0.22 14.72 4.35
CA ASP A 31 0.30 15.74 3.28
C ASP A 31 -0.26 15.26 1.93
N ARG A 32 -0.40 13.94 1.74
CA ARG A 32 -0.87 13.32 0.50
C ARG A 32 -1.58 11.99 0.77
N VAL A 33 -2.45 11.57 -0.14
CA VAL A 33 -3.04 10.23 -0.13
C VAL A 33 -1.98 9.18 -0.45
N VAL A 34 -2.19 7.94 -0.01
CA VAL A 34 -1.28 6.78 -0.18
C VAL A 34 0.20 7.16 0.05
N SER A 35 0.47 7.91 1.10
CA SER A 35 1.77 8.52 1.41
C SER A 35 2.93 7.51 1.51
N MET A 36 2.64 6.22 1.70
CA MET A 36 3.61 5.13 1.72
C MET A 36 4.15 4.77 0.33
N LEU A 37 3.47 5.17 -0.74
CA LEU A 37 3.86 4.91 -2.13
C LEU A 37 4.72 6.05 -2.70
N ASP A 38 5.23 5.84 -3.90
CA ASP A 38 5.98 6.85 -4.62
C ASP A 38 5.15 8.14 -4.84
N LYS A 39 5.77 9.30 -4.78
CA LYS A 39 5.09 10.61 -4.91
C LYS A 39 4.31 10.76 -6.19
N ASP A 40 4.83 10.22 -7.30
CA ASP A 40 4.15 10.30 -8.59
C ASP A 40 2.86 9.45 -8.60
N ILE A 41 2.89 8.29 -7.93
CA ILE A 41 1.68 7.48 -7.70
C ILE A 41 0.65 8.27 -6.89
N SER A 42 1.09 8.83 -5.76
CA SER A 42 0.21 9.63 -4.89
C SER A 42 -0.44 10.79 -5.64
N ALA A 43 0.33 11.52 -6.44
CA ALA A 43 -0.17 12.64 -7.23
C ALA A 43 -1.19 12.21 -8.30
N GLU A 44 -0.96 11.09 -8.99
CA GLU A 44 -1.89 10.61 -10.01
C GLU A 44 -3.16 9.99 -9.39
N VAL A 45 -3.04 9.34 -8.21
CA VAL A 45 -4.19 8.85 -7.43
C VAL A 45 -5.07 10.02 -6.97
N ASP A 46 -4.48 11.07 -6.40
CA ASP A 46 -5.21 12.28 -5.99
C ASP A 46 -5.98 12.90 -7.16
N LYS A 47 -5.30 13.08 -8.29
CA LYS A 47 -5.89 13.61 -9.52
C LYS A 47 -7.04 12.73 -10.05
N THR A 48 -6.85 11.41 -10.02
CA THR A 48 -7.86 10.44 -10.45
C THR A 48 -9.10 10.48 -9.57
N LEU A 49 -8.93 10.51 -8.25
CA LEU A 49 -10.04 10.60 -7.30
C LEU A 49 -10.82 11.91 -7.47
N LYS A 50 -10.12 13.03 -7.62
CA LYS A 50 -10.75 14.35 -7.88
C LYS A 50 -11.50 14.39 -9.20
N LYS A 51 -10.93 13.80 -10.26
CA LYS A 51 -11.60 13.67 -11.57
C LYS A 51 -12.85 12.78 -11.48
N GLY A 52 -12.84 11.76 -10.60
CA GLY A 52 -13.98 10.91 -10.28
C GLY A 52 -15.04 11.58 -9.38
N GLY A 53 -14.86 12.84 -8.99
CA GLY A 53 -15.82 13.62 -8.20
C GLY A 53 -15.59 13.56 -6.68
N ALA A 54 -14.53 12.92 -6.20
CA ALA A 54 -14.22 12.92 -4.78
C ALA A 54 -13.55 14.25 -4.35
N SER A 55 -13.89 14.73 -3.15
CA SER A 55 -13.17 15.81 -2.46
C SER A 55 -12.04 15.20 -1.64
N VAL A 56 -10.78 15.54 -1.93
CA VAL A 56 -9.60 15.03 -1.22
C VAL A 56 -8.98 16.16 -0.39
N ASN A 57 -8.94 15.97 0.92
CA ASN A 57 -8.50 16.96 1.91
C ASN A 57 -7.35 16.35 2.74
N CYS A 58 -6.12 16.57 2.29
CA CYS A 58 -4.90 16.16 2.99
C CYS A 58 -4.41 17.24 3.97
N GLY A 59 -3.53 16.84 4.92
CA GLY A 59 -3.03 17.70 5.98
C GLY A 59 -4.11 18.10 6.99
N ARG A 60 -5.12 17.26 7.20
CA ARG A 60 -6.27 17.50 8.06
C ARG A 60 -6.37 16.43 9.14
N LYS A 61 -6.03 16.78 10.36
CA LYS A 61 -6.14 15.86 11.48
C LYS A 61 -7.59 15.84 12.00
N VAL A 62 -8.23 14.68 11.97
CA VAL A 62 -9.55 14.49 12.57
C VAL A 62 -9.42 14.52 14.08
N LEU A 63 -10.23 15.34 14.72
CA LEU A 63 -10.28 15.53 16.17
C LEU A 63 -11.46 14.79 16.79
N GLU A 64 -12.61 14.81 16.12
CA GLU A 64 -13.86 14.28 16.64
C GLU A 64 -14.83 13.95 15.50
N ILE A 65 -15.75 13.04 15.76
CA ILE A 65 -16.94 12.83 14.93
C ILE A 65 -18.15 13.16 15.80
N LYS A 66 -18.86 14.23 15.46
CA LYS A 66 -20.08 14.64 16.15
C LYS A 66 -21.30 14.04 15.47
N ASP A 67 -22.29 13.64 16.26
CA ASP A 67 -23.62 13.34 15.72
C ASP A 67 -24.45 14.63 15.74
N ASN A 68 -24.97 15.00 14.57
CA ASN A 68 -25.83 16.16 14.41
C ASN A 68 -27.20 15.69 13.90
N GLY A 69 -27.96 15.00 14.76
CA GLY A 69 -29.32 14.57 14.43
C GLY A 69 -29.39 13.53 13.32
N GLY A 70 -28.43 12.60 13.27
CA GLY A 70 -28.35 11.55 12.26
C GLY A 70 -27.45 11.89 11.05
N HIS A 71 -26.89 13.11 11.01
CA HIS A 71 -25.89 13.55 10.03
C HIS A 71 -24.55 13.75 10.74
N PRO A 72 -23.61 12.79 10.63
CA PRO A 72 -22.31 12.94 11.26
C PRO A 72 -21.52 14.12 10.70
N VAL A 73 -20.79 14.82 11.58
CA VAL A 73 -19.87 15.89 11.23
C VAL A 73 -18.47 15.46 11.60
N ILE A 74 -17.57 15.37 10.63
CA ILE A 74 -16.14 15.13 10.84
C ILE A 74 -15.49 16.47 11.17
N VAL A 75 -15.06 16.63 12.42
CA VAL A 75 -14.36 17.83 12.89
C VAL A 75 -12.86 17.63 12.76
N THR A 76 -12.20 18.58 12.13
CA THR A 76 -10.74 18.57 11.95
C THR A 76 -10.09 19.79 12.59
N ASP A 77 -8.78 19.80 12.64
CA ASP A 77 -7.98 20.97 13.04
C ASP A 77 -8.14 22.17 12.10
N ASN A 78 -8.74 21.97 10.92
CA ASN A 78 -8.95 23.02 9.93
C ASN A 78 -10.25 22.81 9.15
N GLY A 79 -11.38 22.95 9.83
CA GLY A 79 -12.73 22.90 9.26
C GLY A 79 -13.51 21.63 9.59
N GLU A 80 -14.76 21.63 9.19
CA GLU A 80 -15.73 20.56 9.45
C GLU A 80 -16.34 20.07 8.14
N PHE A 81 -16.71 18.78 8.12
CA PHE A 81 -17.33 18.13 6.96
C PHE A 81 -18.58 17.40 7.39
N GLU A 82 -19.75 17.91 7.00
CA GLU A 82 -21.03 17.24 7.20
C GLU A 82 -21.20 16.14 6.16
N VAL A 83 -21.60 14.95 6.59
CA VAL A 83 -21.73 13.75 5.74
C VAL A 83 -22.89 12.88 6.22
N ASP A 84 -23.40 11.99 5.35
CA ASP A 84 -24.48 11.07 5.76
C ASP A 84 -23.95 9.83 6.48
N LYS A 85 -22.75 9.39 6.13
CA LYS A 85 -22.07 8.21 6.70
C LYS A 85 -20.59 8.48 6.79
N VAL A 86 -19.95 7.87 7.80
CA VAL A 86 -18.49 7.90 7.99
C VAL A 86 -17.93 6.51 7.85
N LEU A 87 -16.86 6.39 7.07
CA LEU A 87 -16.02 5.19 6.95
C LEU A 87 -14.67 5.48 7.59
N LEU A 88 -14.27 4.65 8.55
CA LEU A 88 -12.94 4.70 9.15
C LEU A 88 -11.98 3.80 8.37
N SER A 89 -10.90 4.39 7.87
CA SER A 89 -9.88 3.72 7.06
C SER A 89 -8.47 4.12 7.49
N ILE A 90 -8.25 4.21 8.81
CA ILE A 90 -7.04 4.72 9.45
C ILE A 90 -5.98 3.63 9.73
N GLY A 91 -6.14 2.45 9.14
CA GLY A 91 -5.23 1.33 9.25
C GLY A 91 -5.83 0.11 9.92
N ARG A 92 -5.00 -0.92 10.08
CA ARG A 92 -5.33 -2.20 10.70
C ARG A 92 -4.37 -2.49 11.85
N ALA A 93 -4.86 -3.13 12.88
CA ALA A 93 -4.07 -3.66 13.97
C ALA A 93 -4.18 -5.19 14.00
N ALA A 94 -3.12 -5.86 14.43
CA ALA A 94 -3.18 -7.29 14.68
C ALA A 94 -4.07 -7.56 15.91
N ASP A 95 -4.94 -8.54 15.81
CA ASP A 95 -5.68 -9.05 16.97
C ASP A 95 -4.84 -10.14 17.66
N LEU A 96 -4.29 -9.81 18.82
CA LEU A 96 -3.50 -10.72 19.63
C LEU A 96 -4.35 -11.53 20.63
N GLY A 97 -5.66 -11.36 20.67
CA GLY A 97 -6.57 -12.10 21.56
C GLY A 97 -6.51 -13.61 21.34
N CYS A 98 -6.15 -14.07 20.14
CA CYS A 98 -5.96 -15.49 19.83
C CYS A 98 -4.82 -16.15 20.59
N LEU A 99 -3.85 -15.39 21.14
CA LEU A 99 -2.70 -15.94 21.86
C LEU A 99 -3.06 -16.58 23.20
N GLY A 100 -4.14 -16.14 23.85
CA GLY A 100 -4.54 -16.67 25.15
C GLY A 100 -3.36 -16.69 26.14
N LYS A 101 -3.04 -17.87 26.71
CA LYS A 101 -1.94 -18.04 27.68
C LYS A 101 -0.53 -17.85 27.08
N LEU A 102 -0.38 -17.81 25.77
CA LEU A 102 0.90 -17.55 25.11
C LEU A 102 1.24 -16.06 25.06
N ALA A 103 0.29 -15.17 25.34
CA ALA A 103 0.49 -13.73 25.26
C ALA A 103 1.69 -13.24 26.11
N ASP A 104 1.89 -13.83 27.29
CA ASP A 104 2.99 -13.48 28.21
C ASP A 104 4.34 -14.09 27.82
N GLN A 105 4.38 -15.01 26.87
CA GLN A 105 5.57 -15.74 26.45
C GLN A 105 6.09 -15.29 25.09
N ILE A 106 5.19 -14.88 24.19
CA ILE A 106 5.53 -14.44 22.85
C ILE A 106 5.93 -12.96 22.88
N LYS A 107 7.12 -12.66 22.36
CA LYS A 107 7.58 -11.29 22.22
C LYS A 107 6.69 -10.53 21.24
N THR A 108 6.15 -9.40 21.69
CA THR A 108 5.36 -8.48 20.87
C THR A 108 5.98 -7.09 20.88
N GLU A 109 5.89 -6.39 19.77
CA GLU A 109 6.31 -4.99 19.64
C GLU A 109 5.23 -4.20 18.90
N ARG A 110 4.78 -3.08 19.48
CA ARG A 110 3.75 -2.21 18.90
C ARG A 110 2.49 -2.97 18.47
N GLY A 111 2.03 -3.93 19.28
CA GLY A 111 0.85 -4.74 19.01
C GLY A 111 1.02 -5.79 17.90
N LYS A 112 2.23 -6.22 17.58
CA LYS A 112 2.55 -7.21 16.55
C LYS A 112 3.46 -8.28 17.12
N ILE A 113 3.33 -9.53 16.68
CA ILE A 113 4.25 -10.61 17.06
C ILE A 113 5.59 -10.39 16.36
N VAL A 114 6.67 -10.38 17.14
CA VAL A 114 8.02 -10.31 16.59
C VAL A 114 8.44 -11.68 16.06
N VAL A 115 8.87 -11.72 14.80
CA VAL A 115 9.42 -12.90 14.14
C VAL A 115 10.77 -12.59 13.53
N ASP A 116 11.62 -13.62 13.44
CA ASP A 116 12.85 -13.56 12.64
C ASP A 116 12.58 -13.77 11.15
N ASP A 117 13.62 -13.79 10.32
CA ASP A 117 13.47 -13.97 8.87
C ASP A 117 12.95 -15.35 8.46
N THR A 118 12.95 -16.32 9.36
CA THR A 118 12.38 -17.65 9.16
C THR A 118 10.93 -17.77 9.59
N MET A 119 10.29 -16.65 9.96
CA MET A 119 8.94 -16.54 10.54
C MET A 119 8.80 -17.15 11.94
N LYS A 120 9.90 -17.52 12.60
CA LYS A 120 9.90 -18.07 13.95
C LYS A 120 9.69 -16.95 14.98
N THR A 121 8.88 -17.23 16.01
CA THR A 121 8.66 -16.32 17.16
C THR A 121 9.74 -16.48 18.22
N SER A 122 9.62 -15.75 19.33
CA SER A 122 10.48 -15.92 20.51
C SER A 122 10.26 -17.23 21.26
N VAL A 123 9.21 -17.98 20.96
CA VAL A 123 8.88 -19.26 21.58
C VAL A 123 9.19 -20.39 20.59
N ASP A 124 9.89 -21.41 21.08
CA ASP A 124 10.26 -22.56 20.25
C ASP A 124 9.03 -23.26 19.65
N ASN A 125 9.18 -23.70 18.40
CA ASN A 125 8.15 -24.38 17.61
C ASN A 125 6.88 -23.56 17.32
N ILE A 126 6.93 -22.24 17.55
CA ILE A 126 5.82 -21.33 17.20
C ILE A 126 6.29 -20.35 16.12
N TYR A 127 5.52 -20.29 15.06
CA TYR A 127 5.73 -19.40 13.92
C TYR A 127 4.54 -18.46 13.79
N ALA A 128 4.76 -17.26 13.26
CA ALA A 128 3.67 -16.30 12.98
C ALA A 128 3.81 -15.72 11.58
N CYS A 129 2.75 -15.83 10.77
CA CYS A 129 2.71 -15.36 9.39
C CYS A 129 1.48 -14.47 9.14
N GLY A 130 1.57 -13.62 8.13
CA GLY A 130 0.51 -12.69 7.73
C GLY A 130 0.43 -11.45 8.62
N ASP A 131 -0.76 -10.83 8.67
CA ASP A 131 -1.01 -9.53 9.29
C ASP A 131 -0.60 -9.46 10.77
N ILE A 132 -0.61 -10.59 11.46
CA ILE A 132 -0.32 -10.66 12.91
C ILE A 132 1.14 -10.30 13.25
N ASN A 133 2.09 -10.55 12.34
CA ASN A 133 3.49 -10.14 12.52
C ASN A 133 3.76 -8.71 12.00
N GLY A 134 2.84 -8.15 11.23
CA GLY A 134 2.87 -6.78 10.73
C GLY A 134 4.05 -6.42 9.84
N ARG A 135 4.74 -7.40 9.24
CA ARG A 135 5.82 -7.12 8.28
C ARG A 135 5.26 -6.51 7.00
N ILE A 136 4.41 -7.25 6.28
CA ILE A 136 3.67 -6.77 5.10
C ILE A 136 2.26 -7.33 5.19
N MET A 137 1.27 -6.44 5.32
CA MET A 137 -0.14 -6.81 5.53
C MET A 137 -0.86 -6.97 4.18
N LEU A 138 -0.39 -7.93 3.36
CA LEU A 138 -0.94 -8.27 2.06
C LEU A 138 -1.15 -9.78 1.95
N ALA A 139 -2.23 -10.21 1.29
CA ALA A 139 -2.61 -11.62 1.20
C ALA A 139 -1.50 -12.48 0.59
N HIS A 140 -0.93 -12.08 -0.54
CA HIS A 140 0.13 -12.83 -1.21
C HIS A 140 1.43 -12.90 -0.39
N SER A 141 1.77 -11.87 0.40
CA SER A 141 2.90 -11.95 1.33
C SER A 141 2.60 -12.91 2.50
N ALA A 142 1.35 -12.94 2.98
CA ALA A 142 0.93 -13.89 4.00
C ALA A 142 1.03 -15.35 3.51
N PHE A 143 0.67 -15.64 2.25
CA PHE A 143 0.89 -16.94 1.63
C PHE A 143 2.37 -17.33 1.64
N LYS A 144 3.25 -16.44 1.17
CA LYS A 144 4.69 -16.69 1.15
C LYS A 144 5.27 -16.91 2.54
N MET A 145 4.88 -16.09 3.52
CA MET A 145 5.27 -16.29 4.91
C MET A 145 4.79 -17.64 5.46
N GLY A 146 3.55 -18.04 5.12
CA GLY A 146 2.97 -19.32 5.54
C GLY A 146 3.69 -20.53 4.96
N GLU A 147 4.05 -20.48 3.67
CA GLU A 147 4.87 -21.52 3.03
C GLU A 147 6.22 -21.71 3.74
N VAL A 148 6.94 -20.61 3.97
CA VAL A 148 8.25 -20.64 4.66
C VAL A 148 8.10 -21.11 6.10
N ALA A 149 7.09 -20.65 6.84
CA ALA A 149 6.84 -21.07 8.21
C ALA A 149 6.54 -22.58 8.28
N ALA A 150 5.69 -23.09 7.38
CA ALA A 150 5.33 -24.51 7.32
C ALA A 150 6.55 -25.38 6.96
N GLU A 151 7.34 -24.98 5.97
CA GLU A 151 8.56 -25.70 5.59
C GLU A 151 9.54 -25.80 6.78
N ASN A 152 9.81 -24.67 7.44
CA ASN A 152 10.71 -24.61 8.58
C ASN A 152 10.18 -25.45 9.76
N ALA A 153 8.89 -25.40 10.03
CA ALA A 153 8.27 -26.16 11.12
C ALA A 153 8.33 -27.67 10.91
N VAL A 154 8.09 -28.13 9.66
CA VAL A 154 8.01 -29.58 9.34
C VAL A 154 9.39 -30.18 9.11
N LYS A 155 10.27 -29.47 8.40
CA LYS A 155 11.60 -29.99 8.02
C LYS A 155 12.71 -29.64 9.01
N GLY A 156 12.44 -28.74 9.98
CA GLY A 156 13.46 -28.22 10.89
C GLY A 156 14.53 -27.38 10.18
N THR A 157 14.17 -26.79 9.01
CA THR A 157 15.06 -25.91 8.22
C THR A 157 15.05 -24.49 8.74
N ALA A 158 15.91 -23.63 8.20
CA ALA A 158 15.97 -22.19 8.50
C ALA A 158 15.90 -21.37 7.20
N VAL A 159 14.94 -21.71 6.34
CA VAL A 159 14.68 -20.98 5.09
C VAL A 159 14.22 -19.59 5.44
N LYS A 160 14.84 -18.56 4.83
CA LYS A 160 14.44 -17.16 5.02
C LYS A 160 13.31 -16.77 4.09
N CYS A 161 12.37 -15.99 4.60
CA CYS A 161 11.31 -15.41 3.83
C CYS A 161 11.77 -14.05 3.26
N ASP A 162 12.17 -14.05 1.99
CA ASP A 162 12.48 -12.81 1.29
C ASP A 162 11.18 -12.09 0.91
N LEU A 163 11.04 -10.86 1.39
CA LEU A 163 9.91 -9.96 1.12
C LEU A 163 10.34 -8.69 0.37
N SER A 164 11.53 -8.67 -0.22
CA SER A 164 12.12 -7.49 -0.87
C SER A 164 11.32 -7.04 -2.10
N TYR A 165 10.72 -7.98 -2.83
CA TYR A 165 10.03 -7.72 -4.09
C TYR A 165 8.54 -8.04 -4.02
N VAL A 166 7.90 -7.74 -2.89
CA VAL A 166 6.44 -7.89 -2.75
C VAL A 166 5.73 -6.74 -3.46
N PRO A 167 4.90 -7.00 -4.47
CA PRO A 167 4.14 -5.94 -5.12
C PRO A 167 3.01 -5.42 -4.24
N SER A 168 2.69 -4.15 -4.40
CA SER A 168 1.52 -3.51 -3.79
C SER A 168 0.64 -2.92 -4.88
N CYS A 169 -0.64 -3.26 -4.86
CA CYS A 169 -1.62 -2.81 -5.85
C CYS A 169 -2.73 -2.00 -5.19
N LEU A 170 -3.24 -1.01 -5.92
CA LEU A 170 -4.45 -0.26 -5.61
C LEU A 170 -5.46 -0.51 -6.73
N TYR A 171 -6.62 -1.00 -6.34
CA TYR A 171 -7.71 -1.33 -7.26
C TYR A 171 -8.61 -0.11 -7.49
N LEU A 172 -8.08 0.85 -8.21
CA LEU A 172 -8.75 2.08 -8.66
C LEU A 172 -9.14 1.96 -10.14
N SER A 173 -9.68 3.00 -10.73
CA SER A 173 -9.86 3.14 -12.17
C SER A 173 -9.25 4.48 -12.63
N PRO A 174 -8.05 4.48 -13.24
CA PRO A 174 -7.14 3.33 -13.48
C PRO A 174 -6.49 2.77 -12.22
N GLU A 175 -5.99 1.53 -12.31
CA GLU A 175 -5.24 0.88 -11.24
C GLU A 175 -3.88 1.53 -10.99
N ALA A 176 -3.32 1.31 -9.80
CA ALA A 176 -1.93 1.62 -9.52
C ALA A 176 -1.21 0.42 -8.93
N ALA A 177 0.07 0.25 -9.25
CA ALA A 177 0.90 -0.83 -8.71
C ALA A 177 2.34 -0.36 -8.49
N SER A 178 3.01 -0.99 -7.53
CA SER A 178 4.39 -0.67 -7.14
C SER A 178 5.12 -1.90 -6.66
N VAL A 179 6.42 -1.98 -6.93
CA VAL A 179 7.34 -2.94 -6.32
C VAL A 179 8.70 -2.26 -6.11
N GLY A 180 9.40 -2.63 -5.05
CA GLY A 180 10.73 -2.12 -4.73
C GLY A 180 10.73 -0.73 -4.09
N LEU A 181 11.82 0.00 -4.28
CA LEU A 181 12.05 1.29 -3.62
C LEU A 181 11.31 2.44 -4.32
N THR A 182 10.72 3.34 -3.55
CA THR A 182 10.28 4.65 -4.07
C THR A 182 11.49 5.49 -4.47
N GLU A 183 11.29 6.50 -5.31
CA GLU A 183 12.36 7.40 -5.71
C GLU A 183 13.09 8.04 -4.51
N GLU A 184 12.34 8.42 -3.47
CA GLU A 184 12.90 9.00 -2.26
C GLU A 184 13.83 8.00 -1.56
N LYS A 185 13.33 6.77 -1.31
CA LYS A 185 14.11 5.71 -0.66
C LYS A 185 15.31 5.25 -1.50
N ALA A 186 15.13 5.20 -2.82
CA ALA A 186 16.23 4.85 -3.72
C ALA A 186 17.36 5.88 -3.68
N LYS A 187 17.03 7.18 -3.69
CA LYS A 187 18.01 8.26 -3.54
C LYS A 187 18.72 8.24 -2.19
N GLU A 188 18.03 7.88 -1.12
CA GLU A 188 18.64 7.73 0.22
C GLU A 188 19.60 6.54 0.29
N ALA A 189 19.22 5.40 -0.32
CA ALA A 189 19.98 4.16 -0.28
C ALA A 189 21.16 4.15 -1.26
N HIS A 190 21.13 4.95 -2.33
CA HIS A 190 22.13 5.02 -3.40
C HIS A 190 22.74 6.42 -3.53
N PRO A 191 23.75 6.77 -2.69
CA PRO A 191 24.38 8.10 -2.72
C PRO A 191 25.06 8.43 -4.05
N GLU A 192 25.46 7.42 -4.83
CA GLU A 192 26.01 7.55 -6.19
C GLU A 192 24.96 8.00 -7.22
N GLY A 193 23.71 8.06 -6.78
CA GLY A 193 22.56 8.50 -7.56
C GLY A 193 21.79 7.39 -8.22
N VAL A 194 20.62 7.76 -8.73
CA VAL A 194 19.69 6.87 -9.43
C VAL A 194 19.29 7.46 -10.78
N ARG A 195 18.96 6.60 -11.74
CA ARG A 195 18.32 6.97 -13.00
C ARG A 195 16.83 6.74 -12.90
N ILE A 196 16.06 7.63 -13.50
CA ILE A 196 14.61 7.56 -13.51
C ILE A 196 14.15 7.60 -14.96
N GLY A 197 13.48 6.53 -15.37
CA GLY A 197 12.73 6.49 -16.62
C GLY A 197 11.25 6.62 -16.34
N LYS A 198 10.54 7.47 -17.10
CA LYS A 198 9.08 7.61 -17.00
C LYS A 198 8.46 7.63 -18.38
N PHE A 199 7.46 6.78 -18.59
CA PHE A 199 6.72 6.67 -19.82
C PHE A 199 5.23 6.88 -19.57
N ASN A 200 4.61 7.80 -20.30
CA ASN A 200 3.19 8.12 -20.14
C ASN A 200 2.31 7.15 -20.95
N MET A 201 1.23 6.68 -20.38
CA MET A 201 0.28 5.76 -21.02
C MET A 201 -0.36 6.39 -22.27
N ALA A 202 -0.51 7.70 -22.32
CA ALA A 202 -1.00 8.40 -23.51
C ALA A 202 -0.12 8.23 -24.77
N ALA A 203 1.14 7.82 -24.62
CA ALA A 203 2.05 7.51 -25.72
C ALA A 203 2.07 6.01 -26.08
N ASN A 204 1.33 5.16 -25.35
CA ASN A 204 1.23 3.74 -25.60
C ASN A 204 0.10 3.45 -26.58
N GLY A 205 0.40 2.79 -27.71
CA GLY A 205 -0.59 2.53 -28.77
C GLY A 205 -1.79 1.68 -28.31
N ARG A 206 -1.56 0.69 -27.41
CA ARG A 206 -2.65 -0.11 -26.83
C ARG A 206 -3.54 0.74 -25.93
N SER A 207 -2.95 1.57 -25.07
CA SER A 207 -3.69 2.48 -24.19
C SER A 207 -4.55 3.48 -24.98
N VAL A 208 -4.02 3.97 -26.10
CA VAL A 208 -4.77 4.83 -27.01
C VAL A 208 -5.93 4.07 -27.66
N ALA A 209 -5.69 2.84 -28.13
CA ALA A 209 -6.72 2.02 -28.76
C ALA A 209 -7.83 1.60 -27.79
N SER A 210 -7.53 1.36 -26.50
CA SER A 210 -8.52 1.05 -25.46
C SER A 210 -9.18 2.28 -24.84
N GLY A 211 -8.69 3.50 -25.14
CA GLY A 211 -9.16 4.74 -24.49
C GLY A 211 -8.63 4.95 -23.06
N GLU A 212 -7.70 4.12 -22.59
CA GLU A 212 -7.12 4.13 -21.23
C GLU A 212 -5.77 4.84 -21.19
N THR A 213 -5.78 6.13 -21.52
CA THR A 213 -4.54 6.92 -21.68
C THR A 213 -4.04 7.58 -20.37
N THR A 214 -4.75 7.42 -19.27
CA THR A 214 -4.36 7.99 -17.98
C THR A 214 -3.27 7.17 -17.33
N GLY A 215 -2.22 7.84 -16.82
CA GLY A 215 -1.18 7.20 -16.01
C GLY A 215 0.19 7.14 -16.68
N PHE A 216 1.07 6.35 -16.07
CA PHE A 216 2.47 6.24 -16.47
C PHE A 216 3.08 4.91 -15.96
N ILE A 217 4.24 4.56 -16.50
CA ILE A 217 5.18 3.59 -15.92
C ILE A 217 6.46 4.35 -15.55
N LYS A 218 6.92 4.20 -14.33
CA LYS A 218 8.15 4.77 -13.79
C LYS A 218 9.07 3.66 -13.35
N VAL A 219 10.30 3.66 -13.82
CA VAL A 219 11.37 2.73 -13.45
C VAL A 219 12.49 3.52 -12.80
N ILE A 220 12.96 3.02 -11.67
CA ILE A 220 14.08 3.57 -10.91
C ILE A 220 15.21 2.56 -10.96
N ALA A 221 16.38 2.96 -11.42
CA ALA A 221 17.57 2.11 -11.51
C ALA A 221 18.77 2.80 -10.85
N ASP A 222 19.73 2.03 -10.35
CA ASP A 222 20.99 2.59 -9.86
C ASP A 222 21.84 3.14 -11.00
N ASN A 223 22.70 4.11 -10.68
CA ASN A 223 23.59 4.73 -11.67
C ASN A 223 24.78 3.86 -12.04
N LYS A 224 25.18 2.93 -11.16
CA LYS A 224 26.43 2.20 -11.32
C LYS A 224 26.28 1.00 -12.24
N TYR A 225 25.28 0.18 -11.99
CA TYR A 225 25.07 -1.06 -12.74
C TYR A 225 23.80 -1.02 -13.61
N GLY A 226 22.90 -0.07 -13.36
CA GLY A 226 21.62 0.01 -14.05
C GLY A 226 20.58 -0.96 -13.48
N GLN A 227 20.86 -1.59 -12.32
CA GLN A 227 19.94 -2.52 -11.66
C GLN A 227 18.63 -1.82 -11.31
N ILE A 228 17.51 -2.47 -11.61
CA ILE A 228 16.18 -1.97 -11.28
C ILE A 228 15.96 -2.03 -9.77
N LEU A 229 15.73 -0.87 -9.16
CA LEU A 229 15.50 -0.70 -7.73
C LEU A 229 14.02 -0.59 -7.38
N GLY A 230 13.21 -0.11 -8.30
CA GLY A 230 11.77 0.05 -8.10
C GLY A 230 11.03 0.32 -9.39
N VAL A 231 9.79 -0.16 -9.45
CA VAL A 231 8.86 0.08 -10.55
C VAL A 231 7.52 0.53 -9.97
N HIS A 232 7.00 1.64 -10.52
CA HIS A 232 5.76 2.27 -10.09
C HIS A 232 4.92 2.58 -11.31
N MET A 233 3.67 2.19 -11.31
CA MET A 233 2.81 2.40 -12.47
C MET A 233 1.38 2.77 -12.09
N VAL A 234 0.76 3.57 -12.94
CA VAL A 234 -0.68 3.83 -12.96
C VAL A 234 -1.16 3.55 -14.38
N GLY A 235 -2.20 2.76 -14.53
CA GLY A 235 -2.74 2.39 -15.84
C GLY A 235 -3.81 1.32 -15.75
N GLY A 236 -4.50 1.02 -16.86
CA GLY A 236 -5.68 0.16 -16.87
C GLY A 236 -5.51 -1.19 -16.17
N VAL A 237 -4.39 -1.88 -16.39
CA VAL A 237 -4.08 -3.22 -15.87
C VAL A 237 -2.76 -3.25 -15.10
N ALA A 238 -2.49 -2.21 -14.32
CA ALA A 238 -1.23 -2.08 -13.56
C ALA A 238 -1.00 -3.26 -12.61
N SER A 239 -2.05 -3.81 -12.00
CA SER A 239 -1.97 -4.95 -11.08
C SER A 239 -1.45 -6.23 -11.75
N GLU A 240 -1.70 -6.41 -13.05
CA GLU A 240 -1.18 -7.53 -13.84
C GLU A 240 0.24 -7.23 -14.33
N MET A 241 0.47 -6.03 -14.86
CA MET A 241 1.75 -5.64 -15.45
C MET A 241 2.90 -5.63 -14.45
N ILE A 242 2.63 -5.33 -13.18
CA ILE A 242 3.66 -5.28 -12.14
C ILE A 242 4.36 -6.63 -11.94
N ALA A 243 3.71 -7.74 -12.30
CA ALA A 243 4.26 -9.08 -12.17
C ALA A 243 5.54 -9.28 -12.99
N GLU A 244 5.67 -8.62 -14.14
CA GLU A 244 6.90 -8.64 -14.93
C GLU A 244 8.08 -8.05 -14.15
N ALA A 245 7.88 -6.88 -13.54
CA ALA A 245 8.91 -6.27 -12.70
C ALA A 245 9.29 -7.16 -11.50
N VAL A 246 8.29 -7.75 -10.83
CA VAL A 246 8.52 -8.68 -9.71
C VAL A 246 9.35 -9.88 -10.12
N ALA A 247 9.15 -10.41 -11.32
CA ALA A 247 9.93 -11.55 -11.83
C ALA A 247 11.36 -11.18 -12.22
N LEU A 248 11.58 -9.96 -12.73
CA LEU A 248 12.86 -9.51 -13.25
C LEU A 248 13.80 -8.95 -12.17
N MET A 249 13.27 -8.23 -11.18
CA MET A 249 14.09 -7.58 -10.16
C MET A 249 14.98 -8.53 -9.35
N PRO A 250 14.56 -9.74 -8.94
CA PRO A 250 15.41 -10.70 -8.25
C PRO A 250 16.58 -11.22 -9.13
N MET A 251 16.49 -11.07 -10.44
CA MET A 251 17.54 -11.46 -11.40
C MET A 251 18.57 -10.33 -11.63
N GLU A 252 18.47 -9.22 -10.89
CA GLU A 252 19.34 -8.05 -11.01
C GLU A 252 19.42 -7.50 -12.45
N ILE A 253 18.28 -7.56 -13.17
CA ILE A 253 18.19 -7.06 -14.55
C ILE A 253 18.46 -5.55 -14.60
N THR A 254 19.17 -5.14 -15.64
CA THR A 254 19.62 -3.78 -15.93
C THR A 254 18.91 -3.20 -17.16
#